data_ffa4fe617fca43e24d7d297b1ff7d17c
#
_entry.id   ffa4fe617fca43e24d7d297b1ff7d17c
#
_cell.length_a   1.000
_cell.length_b   1.000
_cell.length_c   1.000
_cell.angle_alpha   90.00
_cell.angle_beta   90.00
_cell.angle_gamma   90.00
#
_symmetry.space_group_name_H-M   'P 1'
#
loop_
_entity.id
_entity.type
_entity.pdbx_description
1 polymer ?
#
loop_
_entity_poly.entity_id
_entity_poly.type
_entity_poly.pdbx_seq_one_letter_code
_entity_poly.pdbx_strand_id
1 'polypeptide(L)'
;MSNERVFKMEFSRVYPLLVQKAERKGRSKSEVDTVICWLTGYDEQGLQAQLEKNVDYETFFREAPQINPNANKITGVICGYRVEEIQDPLIQKIRWLDKLVDELAKGKPIDKILRK
;
A
#
# COMPACT_ATOMS: atom_id res chain seq x y z
N MET A 1 21.20 -2.93 8.06
CA MET A 1 20.67 -2.73 6.71
C MET A 1 19.86 -1.46 6.66
N SER A 2 20.13 -0.59 5.72
CA SER A 2 19.47 0.70 5.65
C SER A 2 18.11 0.60 5.00
N ASN A 3 17.08 1.21 5.61
CA ASN A 3 15.73 1.31 5.03
C ASN A 3 15.66 2.38 3.94
N GLU A 4 16.74 3.17 3.77
CA GLU A 4 16.77 4.26 2.80
C GLU A 4 16.54 3.78 1.38
N ARG A 5 17.01 2.58 1.05
CA ARG A 5 16.84 2.00 -0.27
C ARG A 5 15.35 1.85 -0.61
N VAL A 6 14.57 1.35 0.34
CA VAL A 6 13.13 1.18 0.17
C VAL A 6 12.45 2.54 0.04
N PHE A 7 12.85 3.51 0.88
CA PHE A 7 12.28 4.85 0.87
C PHE A 7 12.47 5.54 -0.49
N LYS A 8 13.59 5.27 -1.15
CA LYS A 8 13.96 5.91 -2.42
C LYS A 8 13.43 5.18 -3.65
N MET A 9 12.80 4.02 -3.49
CA MET A 9 12.20 3.31 -4.61
C MET A 9 11.06 4.13 -5.19
N GLU A 10 11.07 4.33 -6.51
CA GLU A 10 9.99 5.05 -7.18
C GLU A 10 8.69 4.25 -7.06
N PHE A 11 7.63 4.90 -6.60
CA PHE A 11 6.34 4.23 -6.45
C PHE A 11 5.81 3.75 -7.79
N SER A 12 6.13 4.45 -8.89
CA SER A 12 5.73 4.04 -10.24
C SER A 12 6.34 2.70 -10.65
N ARG A 13 7.43 2.27 -10.02
CA ARG A 13 8.03 0.96 -10.25
C ARG A 13 7.45 -0.12 -9.34
N VAL A 14 7.02 0.28 -8.16
CA VAL A 14 6.41 -0.64 -7.19
C VAL A 14 4.97 -0.96 -7.57
N TYR A 15 4.23 0.04 -8.00
CA TYR A 15 2.80 -0.07 -8.30
C TYR A 15 2.49 -1.19 -9.30
N PRO A 16 3.21 -1.32 -10.44
CA PRO A 16 2.92 -2.42 -11.37
C PRO A 16 3.12 -3.80 -10.75
N LEU A 17 4.06 -3.93 -9.81
CA LEU A 17 4.30 -5.21 -9.13
C LEU A 17 3.14 -5.56 -8.22
N LEU A 18 2.56 -4.57 -7.55
CA LEU A 18 1.38 -4.77 -6.71
C LEU A 18 0.17 -5.20 -7.56
N VAL A 19 -0.01 -4.53 -8.69
CA VAL A 19 -1.09 -4.86 -9.63
C VAL A 19 -0.92 -6.29 -10.15
N GLN A 20 0.29 -6.66 -10.57
CA GLN A 20 0.56 -8.00 -11.08
C GLN A 20 0.30 -9.07 -10.03
N LYS A 21 0.68 -8.81 -8.79
CA LYS A 21 0.45 -9.75 -7.69
C LYS A 21 -1.06 -10.05 -7.54
N ALA A 22 -1.87 -9.02 -7.62
CA ALA A 22 -3.33 -9.16 -7.50
C ALA A 22 -3.91 -9.84 -8.74
N GLU A 23 -3.46 -9.45 -9.93
CA GLU A 23 -3.99 -9.99 -11.18
C GLU A 23 -3.70 -11.47 -11.35
N ARG A 24 -2.56 -11.95 -10.87
CA ARG A 24 -2.23 -13.38 -10.88
C ARG A 24 -3.22 -14.21 -10.10
N LYS A 25 -3.95 -13.60 -9.17
CA LYS A 25 -4.94 -14.27 -8.35
C LYS A 25 -6.37 -13.90 -8.73
N GLY A 26 -6.54 -13.31 -9.93
CA GLY A 26 -7.87 -12.99 -10.44
C GLY A 26 -8.48 -11.70 -9.89
N ARG A 27 -7.69 -10.87 -9.23
CA ARG A 27 -8.18 -9.57 -8.76
C ARG A 27 -7.81 -8.50 -9.77
N SER A 28 -8.50 -7.36 -9.71
CA SER A 28 -8.35 -6.32 -10.71
C SER A 28 -7.44 -5.19 -10.25
N LYS A 29 -6.90 -4.44 -11.23
CA LYS A 29 -6.17 -3.20 -10.96
C LYS A 29 -7.05 -2.22 -10.19
N SER A 30 -8.34 -2.15 -10.52
CA SER A 30 -9.29 -1.27 -9.84
C SER A 30 -9.39 -1.60 -8.35
N GLU A 31 -9.33 -2.87 -7.98
CA GLU A 31 -9.33 -3.28 -6.59
C GLU A 31 -8.04 -2.87 -5.86
N VAL A 32 -6.90 -2.97 -6.55
CA VAL A 32 -5.62 -2.50 -6.01
C VAL A 32 -5.69 -1.00 -5.76
N ASP A 33 -6.19 -0.25 -6.73
CA ASP A 33 -6.34 1.21 -6.59
C ASP A 33 -7.26 1.56 -5.43
N THR A 34 -8.33 0.80 -5.24
CA THR A 34 -9.26 1.01 -4.13
C THR A 34 -8.55 0.88 -2.77
N VAL A 35 -7.73 -0.16 -2.58
CA VAL A 35 -7.06 -0.33 -1.29
C VAL A 35 -5.98 0.74 -1.09
N ILE A 36 -5.28 1.14 -2.16
CA ILE A 36 -4.29 2.21 -2.07
C ILE A 36 -4.95 3.52 -1.66
N CYS A 37 -6.05 3.88 -2.33
CA CYS A 37 -6.76 5.13 -2.05
C CYS A 37 -7.36 5.12 -0.64
N TRP A 38 -7.88 3.97 -0.20
CA TRP A 38 -8.39 3.84 1.16
C TRP A 38 -7.30 4.14 2.19
N LEU A 39 -6.10 3.59 1.97
CA LEU A 39 -5.00 3.74 2.93
C LEU A 39 -4.46 5.17 2.98
N THR A 40 -4.36 5.82 1.83
CA THR A 40 -3.59 7.06 1.68
C THR A 40 -4.43 8.32 1.61
N GLY A 41 -5.72 8.20 1.31
CA GLY A 41 -6.57 9.35 1.09
C GLY A 41 -6.47 9.96 -0.30
N TYR A 42 -5.61 9.43 -1.16
CA TYR A 42 -5.60 9.87 -2.57
C TYR A 42 -6.91 9.44 -3.24
N ASP A 43 -7.37 10.24 -4.19
CA ASP A 43 -8.37 9.79 -5.15
C ASP A 43 -7.64 9.24 -6.39
N GLU A 44 -8.38 8.79 -7.39
CA GLU A 44 -7.78 8.24 -8.60
C GLU A 44 -6.87 9.24 -9.31
N GLN A 45 -7.30 10.50 -9.36
CA GLN A 45 -6.50 11.56 -10.01
C GLN A 45 -5.22 11.84 -9.23
N GLY A 46 -5.32 11.88 -7.90
CA GLY A 46 -4.16 12.09 -7.05
C GLY A 46 -3.16 10.95 -7.14
N LEU A 47 -3.65 9.71 -7.16
CA LEU A 47 -2.80 8.54 -7.34
C LEU A 47 -2.09 8.60 -8.69
N GLN A 48 -2.84 8.89 -9.76
CA GLN A 48 -2.27 8.97 -11.10
C GLN A 48 -1.21 10.07 -11.19
N ALA A 49 -1.46 11.23 -10.57
CA ALA A 49 -0.51 12.33 -10.55
C ALA A 49 0.81 11.92 -9.88
N GLN A 50 0.73 11.18 -8.76
CA GLN A 50 1.93 10.70 -8.07
C GLN A 50 2.71 9.71 -8.93
N LEU A 51 2.02 8.84 -9.66
CA LEU A 51 2.66 7.89 -10.57
C LEU A 51 3.38 8.62 -11.71
N GLU A 52 2.75 9.65 -12.27
CA GLU A 52 3.35 10.42 -13.36
C GLU A 52 4.57 11.21 -12.92
N LYS A 53 4.61 11.66 -11.67
CA LYS A 53 5.75 12.39 -11.11
C LYS A 53 6.90 11.48 -10.73
N ASN A 54 6.71 10.17 -10.74
CA ASN A 54 7.71 9.18 -10.33
C ASN A 54 8.27 9.44 -8.94
N VAL A 55 7.40 9.84 -8.00
CA VAL A 55 7.82 10.08 -6.62
C VAL A 55 8.29 8.78 -5.96
N ASP A 56 9.22 8.90 -5.01
CA ASP A 56 9.64 7.73 -4.24
C ASP A 56 8.58 7.38 -3.17
N TYR A 57 8.76 6.22 -2.51
CA TYR A 57 7.84 5.75 -1.49
C TYR A 57 7.68 6.77 -0.35
N GLU A 58 8.80 7.35 0.07
CA GLU A 58 8.78 8.33 1.15
C GLU A 58 7.91 9.53 0.79
N THR A 59 8.11 10.08 -0.41
CA THR A 59 7.32 11.22 -0.89
C THR A 59 5.87 10.85 -1.08
N PHE A 60 5.62 9.65 -1.63
CA PHE A 60 4.25 9.18 -1.85
C PHE A 60 3.45 9.18 -0.55
N PHE A 61 4.02 8.65 0.54
CA PHE A 61 3.32 8.63 1.83
C PHE A 61 3.34 9.98 2.53
N ARG A 62 4.42 10.78 2.36
CA ARG A 62 4.49 12.12 2.96
C ARG A 62 3.43 13.04 2.38
N GLU A 63 3.16 12.92 1.07
CA GLU A 63 2.17 13.76 0.39
C GLU A 63 0.76 13.19 0.42
N ALA A 64 0.59 12.02 1.01
CA ALA A 64 -0.73 11.40 1.12
C ALA A 64 -1.67 12.35 1.87
N PRO A 65 -2.87 12.62 1.32
CA PRO A 65 -3.79 13.58 1.93
C PRO A 65 -4.15 13.23 3.37
N GLN A 66 -4.41 11.96 3.63
CA GLN A 66 -4.72 11.50 4.99
C GLN A 66 -4.58 9.99 5.08
N ILE A 67 -3.62 9.53 5.86
CA ILE A 67 -3.54 8.09 6.14
C ILE A 67 -4.80 7.72 6.92
N ASN A 68 -5.45 6.64 6.49
CA ASN A 68 -6.72 6.23 7.09
C ASN A 68 -6.55 5.97 8.58
N PRO A 69 -7.38 6.59 9.46
CA PRO A 69 -7.27 6.36 10.90
C PRO A 69 -7.43 4.90 11.30
N ASN A 70 -8.10 4.10 10.47
CA ASN A 70 -8.30 2.67 10.74
C ASN A 70 -7.15 1.80 10.22
N ALA A 71 -6.10 2.40 9.66
CA ALA A 71 -4.93 1.64 9.19
C ALA A 71 -4.29 0.84 10.32
N ASN A 72 -4.36 1.33 11.56
CA ASN A 72 -3.83 0.62 12.72
C ASN A 72 -4.59 -0.67 13.04
N LYS A 73 -5.72 -0.91 12.40
CA LYS A 73 -6.45 -2.18 12.51
C LYS A 73 -5.91 -3.24 11.55
N ILE A 74 -4.99 -2.87 10.67
CA ILE A 74 -4.30 -3.82 9.80
C ILE A 74 -3.32 -4.59 10.68
N THR A 75 -3.49 -5.90 10.77
CA THR A 75 -2.66 -6.75 11.62
C THR A 75 -2.23 -8.00 10.85
N GLY A 76 -1.26 -8.71 11.41
CA GLY A 76 -0.80 -9.97 10.84
C GLY A 76 0.62 -9.86 10.29
N VAL A 77 1.05 -10.94 9.66
CA VAL A 77 2.42 -11.06 9.19
C VAL A 77 2.49 -10.79 7.69
N ILE A 78 3.46 -9.99 7.28
CA ILE A 78 3.80 -9.77 5.88
C ILE A 78 5.33 -9.64 5.78
N CYS A 79 5.93 -10.30 4.81
CA CYS A 79 7.39 -10.26 4.60
C CYS A 79 8.17 -10.62 5.86
N GLY A 80 7.63 -11.51 6.70
CA GLY A 80 8.28 -11.97 7.92
C GLY A 80 8.12 -11.07 9.13
N TYR A 81 7.34 -9.99 9.02
CA TYR A 81 7.15 -9.03 10.12
C TYR A 81 5.68 -8.95 10.49
N ARG A 82 5.40 -8.77 11.80
CA ARG A 82 4.05 -8.39 12.23
C ARG A 82 3.89 -6.88 12.03
N VAL A 83 2.94 -6.49 11.19
CA VAL A 83 2.77 -5.07 10.83
C VAL A 83 2.46 -4.21 12.05
N GLU A 84 1.71 -4.73 13.01
CA GLU A 84 1.34 -3.99 14.22
C GLU A 84 2.53 -3.75 15.14
N GLU A 85 3.65 -4.45 14.94
CA GLU A 85 4.84 -4.31 15.77
C GLU A 85 5.95 -3.45 15.12
N ILE A 86 5.74 -3.01 13.90
CA ILE A 86 6.73 -2.19 13.20
C ILE A 86 6.77 -0.80 13.82
N GLN A 87 7.95 -0.37 14.27
CA GLN A 87 8.11 0.89 14.97
C GLN A 87 8.36 2.09 14.06
N ASP A 88 9.04 1.88 12.93
CA ASP A 88 9.29 2.96 11.97
C ASP A 88 7.98 3.30 11.26
N PRO A 89 7.47 4.54 11.38
CA PRO A 89 6.17 4.88 10.80
C PRO A 89 6.09 4.72 9.29
N LEU A 90 7.16 5.04 8.57
CA LEU A 90 7.15 4.93 7.12
C LEU A 90 7.20 3.47 6.68
N ILE A 91 8.06 2.66 7.31
CA ILE A 91 8.11 1.22 7.03
C ILE A 91 6.76 0.59 7.36
N GLN A 92 6.13 0.98 8.45
CA GLN A 92 4.82 0.45 8.80
C GLN A 92 3.79 0.75 7.71
N LYS A 93 3.78 1.98 7.17
CA LYS A 93 2.86 2.35 6.09
C LYS A 93 3.09 1.52 4.84
N ILE A 94 4.35 1.30 4.49
CA ILE A 94 4.73 0.47 3.34
C ILE A 94 4.22 -0.96 3.55
N ARG A 95 4.42 -1.51 4.75
CA ARG A 95 3.98 -2.88 5.05
C ARG A 95 2.46 -2.99 5.17
N TRP A 96 1.79 -1.94 5.62
CA TRP A 96 0.32 -1.92 5.58
C TRP A 96 -0.16 -2.10 4.13
N LEU A 97 0.45 -1.36 3.20
CA LEU A 97 0.08 -1.48 1.79
C LEU A 97 0.34 -2.90 1.27
N ASP A 98 1.52 -3.44 1.56
CA ASP A 98 1.85 -4.82 1.17
C ASP A 98 0.84 -5.82 1.73
N LYS A 99 0.42 -5.62 2.98
CA LYS A 99 -0.53 -6.53 3.63
C LYS A 99 -1.91 -6.45 2.97
N LEU A 100 -2.38 -5.25 2.64
CA LEU A 100 -3.66 -5.08 1.97
C LEU A 100 -3.67 -5.78 0.61
N VAL A 101 -2.60 -5.61 -0.16
CA VAL A 101 -2.50 -6.24 -1.48
C VAL A 101 -2.36 -7.77 -1.33
N ASP A 102 -1.65 -8.23 -0.30
CA ASP A 102 -1.53 -9.65 -0.02
C ASP A 102 -2.90 -10.28 0.32
N GLU A 103 -3.70 -9.59 1.12
CA GLU A 103 -5.05 -10.05 1.45
C GLU A 103 -5.93 -10.11 0.20
N LEU A 104 -5.77 -9.10 -0.67
CA LEU A 104 -6.49 -9.07 -1.94
C LEU A 104 -6.10 -10.27 -2.80
N ALA A 105 -4.79 -10.55 -2.91
CA ALA A 105 -4.29 -11.68 -3.69
C ALA A 105 -4.74 -13.03 -3.11
N LYS A 106 -4.98 -13.10 -1.81
CA LYS A 106 -5.47 -14.32 -1.16
C LYS A 106 -6.97 -14.52 -1.28
N GLY A 107 -7.66 -13.62 -1.99
CA GLY A 107 -9.08 -13.78 -2.25
C GLY A 107 -10.01 -13.17 -1.23
N LYS A 108 -9.49 -12.38 -0.30
CA LYS A 108 -10.32 -11.74 0.71
C LYS A 108 -11.22 -10.69 0.06
N PRO A 109 -12.51 -10.62 0.42
CA PRO A 109 -13.40 -9.59 -0.15
C PRO A 109 -12.96 -8.18 0.23
N ILE A 110 -13.18 -7.23 -0.66
CA ILE A 110 -12.80 -5.82 -0.45
C ILE A 110 -13.36 -5.28 0.87
N ASP A 111 -14.62 -5.55 1.16
CA ASP A 111 -15.27 -5.02 2.37
C ASP A 111 -14.65 -5.58 3.66
N LYS A 112 -13.94 -6.70 3.57
CA LYS A 112 -13.19 -7.26 4.70
C LYS A 112 -11.76 -6.73 4.79
N ILE A 113 -11.20 -6.32 3.64
CA ILE A 113 -9.85 -5.76 3.59
C ILE A 113 -9.85 -4.33 4.15
N LEU A 114 -10.87 -3.55 3.80
CA LEU A 114 -10.99 -2.17 4.26
C LEU A 114 -11.55 -2.17 5.68
N ARG A 115 -10.70 -1.92 6.66
CA ARG A 115 -11.07 -1.94 8.08
C ARG A 115 -12.00 -0.76 8.39
N LYS A 116 -13.06 -1.07 9.09
CA LYS A 116 -14.07 -0.07 9.46
C LYS A 116 -14.06 0.21 10.96
#